data_bebcf8cae5db673a8328b0dd709af08d
#
_entry.id   bebcf8cae5db673a8328b0dd709af08d
#
_cell.length_a   1.000
_cell.length_b   1.000
_cell.length_c   1.000
_cell.angle_alpha   90.00
_cell.angle_beta   90.00
_cell.angle_gamma   90.00
#
_symmetry.space_group_name_H-M   'P 1'
#
loop_
_entity.id
_entity.type
_entity.pdbx_description
1 polymer ?
#
loop_
_entity_poly.entity_id
_entity_poly.type
_entity_poly.pdbx_seq_one_letter_code
_entity_poly.pdbx_strand_id
1 'polypeptide(L)'
;MRDFAAIDFETANNERTSVCSVGVVIVRNSEIVDSFYSLIQPEPNYYNYWCSQVHGLTRQDTEDAPIFPEVWKQIEPLIEGLPLVAHNKAFDESCLKAVFRTYQMDYPDYPFYCTCIASRKAFPEAENHQLHTISELCGYHLENHHHALADAEACAWIAREIL
;
A
#
# COMPACT_ATOMS: atom_id res chain seq x y z
N MET A 1 -15.00 6.58 5.47
CA MET A 1 -14.34 7.64 4.67
C MET A 1 -14.84 7.56 3.23
N ARG A 2 -15.07 8.70 2.61
CA ARG A 2 -15.71 8.73 1.28
C ARG A 2 -14.73 9.01 0.14
N ASP A 3 -13.72 9.81 0.39
CA ASP A 3 -12.76 10.21 -0.64
C ASP A 3 -11.36 9.98 -0.10
N PHE A 4 -10.62 9.04 -0.72
CA PHE A 4 -9.28 8.69 -0.28
C PHE A 4 -8.58 7.85 -1.33
N ALA A 5 -7.28 7.64 -1.15
CA ALA A 5 -6.50 6.68 -1.92
C ALA A 5 -5.92 5.63 -0.97
N ALA A 6 -6.30 4.38 -1.14
CA ALA A 6 -5.68 3.26 -0.42
C ALA A 6 -4.36 2.91 -1.11
N ILE A 7 -3.31 2.71 -0.34
CA ILE A 7 -1.98 2.41 -0.87
C ILE A 7 -1.36 1.25 -0.11
N ASP A 8 -0.62 0.41 -0.83
CA ASP A 8 0.12 -0.70 -0.26
C ASP A 8 1.45 -0.88 -1.00
N PHE A 9 2.53 -1.04 -0.26
CA PHE A 9 3.86 -1.32 -0.79
C PHE A 9 4.33 -2.71 -0.39
N GLU A 10 5.08 -3.35 -1.28
CA GLU A 10 5.90 -4.51 -0.93
C GLU A 10 7.37 -4.10 -1.02
N THR A 11 8.20 -4.64 -0.14
CA THR A 11 9.64 -4.34 -0.10
C THR A 11 10.47 -5.57 -0.46
N ALA A 12 11.61 -5.34 -1.12
CA ALA A 12 12.53 -6.41 -1.52
C ALA A 12 13.35 -6.94 -0.34
N ASN A 13 13.68 -6.06 0.60
CA ASN A 13 14.52 -6.38 1.76
C ASN A 13 14.07 -5.56 2.97
N ASN A 14 14.85 -5.58 4.05
CA ASN A 14 14.49 -4.90 5.29
C ASN A 14 14.67 -3.38 5.26
N GLU A 15 15.26 -2.84 4.20
CA GLU A 15 15.33 -1.39 4.02
C GLU A 15 13.99 -0.85 3.55
N ARG A 16 13.48 0.17 4.23
CA ARG A 16 12.19 0.79 3.86
C ARG A 16 12.20 1.41 2.47
N THR A 17 13.38 1.78 1.97
CA THR A 17 13.56 2.34 0.63
C THR A 17 13.39 1.30 -0.48
N SER A 18 13.44 0.00 -0.16
CA SER A 18 13.47 -1.08 -1.15
C SER A 18 12.10 -1.48 -1.67
N VAL A 19 11.20 -0.51 -1.85
CA VAL A 19 9.88 -0.80 -2.41
C VAL A 19 10.02 -1.44 -3.78
N CYS A 20 9.37 -2.58 -3.99
CA CYS A 20 9.46 -3.36 -5.23
C CYS A 20 8.12 -3.51 -5.96
N SER A 21 7.03 -3.13 -5.32
CA SER A 21 5.73 -2.98 -5.97
C SER A 21 4.86 -2.03 -5.18
N VAL A 22 3.87 -1.45 -5.86
CA VAL A 22 2.88 -0.57 -5.24
C VAL A 22 1.52 -0.78 -5.88
N GLY A 23 0.50 -0.81 -5.02
CA GLY A 23 -0.90 -0.79 -5.44
C GLY A 23 -1.58 0.44 -4.88
N VAL A 24 -2.42 1.08 -5.69
CA VAL A 24 -3.21 2.25 -5.29
C VAL A 24 -4.63 2.05 -5.78
N VAL A 25 -5.60 2.31 -4.90
CA VAL A 25 -7.02 2.25 -5.23
C VAL A 25 -7.66 3.58 -4.86
N ILE A 26 -8.28 4.22 -5.83
CA ILE A 26 -8.90 5.53 -5.65
C ILE A 26 -10.39 5.36 -5.33
N VAL A 27 -10.82 5.97 -4.24
CA VAL A 27 -12.23 5.96 -3.81
C VAL A 27 -12.74 7.39 -3.80
N ARG A 28 -13.87 7.63 -4.48
CA ARG A 28 -14.57 8.90 -4.48
C ARG A 28 -16.06 8.64 -4.28
N ASN A 29 -16.66 9.42 -3.40
CA ASN A 29 -18.08 9.25 -3.03
C ASN A 29 -18.38 7.81 -2.61
N SER A 30 -17.45 7.21 -1.86
CA SER A 30 -17.54 5.84 -1.33
C SER A 30 -17.52 4.75 -2.40
N GLU A 31 -17.10 5.07 -3.61
CA GLU A 31 -16.98 4.10 -4.71
C GLU A 31 -15.56 4.05 -5.24
N ILE A 32 -15.11 2.84 -5.61
CA ILE A 32 -13.81 2.64 -6.26
C ILE A 32 -13.96 3.14 -7.70
N VAL A 33 -13.18 4.17 -8.05
CA VAL A 33 -13.26 4.80 -9.38
C VAL A 33 -12.02 4.58 -10.23
N ASP A 34 -10.90 4.19 -9.63
CA ASP A 34 -9.65 3.95 -10.36
C ASP A 34 -8.71 3.10 -9.53
N SER A 35 -7.73 2.50 -10.21
CA SER A 35 -6.68 1.73 -9.55
C SER A 35 -5.39 1.82 -10.36
N PHE A 36 -4.25 1.57 -9.69
CA PHE A 36 -2.93 1.58 -10.31
C PHE A 36 -2.06 0.53 -9.65
N TYR A 37 -1.30 -0.19 -10.45
CA TYR A 37 -0.32 -1.16 -9.96
C TYR A 37 0.95 -1.04 -10.78
N SER A 38 2.10 -1.09 -10.11
CA SER A 38 3.39 -1.17 -10.80
C SER A 38 4.40 -1.96 -9.98
N LEU A 39 5.22 -2.73 -10.69
CA LEU A 39 6.49 -3.19 -10.17
C LEU A 39 7.43 -1.99 -10.10
N ILE A 40 8.39 -2.04 -9.19
CA ILE A 40 9.37 -0.97 -8.97
C ILE A 40 10.75 -1.63 -8.85
N GLN A 41 11.74 -1.08 -9.55
CA GLN A 41 13.12 -1.51 -9.29
C GLN A 41 13.53 -0.99 -7.91
N PRO A 42 13.82 -1.87 -6.95
CA PRO A 42 14.07 -1.43 -5.57
C PRO A 42 15.45 -0.81 -5.39
N GLU A 43 15.59 0.03 -4.36
CA GLU A 43 16.85 0.64 -3.96
C GLU A 43 17.04 0.45 -2.45
N PRO A 44 18.01 -0.33 -1.99
CA PRO A 44 19.00 -1.10 -2.78
C PRO A 44 18.38 -2.33 -3.48
N ASN A 45 18.93 -2.67 -4.64
CA ASN A 45 18.37 -3.71 -5.51
C ASN A 45 18.88 -5.11 -5.15
N TYR A 46 18.50 -5.59 -3.97
CA TYR A 46 18.68 -6.98 -3.60
C TYR A 46 17.43 -7.46 -2.85
N TYR A 47 17.18 -8.76 -2.92
CA TYR A 47 16.03 -9.37 -2.25
C TYR A 47 16.49 -10.26 -1.12
N ASN A 48 15.81 -10.18 0.03
CA ASN A 48 16.04 -11.17 1.07
C ASN A 48 14.99 -12.29 0.96
N TYR A 49 15.33 -13.43 1.53
CA TYR A 49 14.51 -14.63 1.45
C TYR A 49 13.10 -14.37 2.02
N TRP A 50 13.03 -13.74 3.18
CA TRP A 50 11.75 -13.59 3.90
C TRP A 50 10.78 -12.67 3.16
N CYS A 51 11.26 -11.57 2.59
CA CYS A 51 10.42 -10.69 1.80
C CYS A 51 9.89 -11.39 0.57
N SER A 52 10.75 -12.13 -0.16
CA SER A 52 10.32 -12.89 -1.34
C SER A 52 9.31 -13.98 -0.98
N GLN A 53 9.43 -14.62 0.19
CA GLN A 53 8.45 -15.60 0.64
C GLN A 53 7.08 -14.96 0.88
N VAL A 54 7.05 -13.70 1.33
CA VAL A 54 5.79 -12.99 1.61
C VAL A 54 5.06 -12.64 0.32
N HIS A 55 5.73 -11.97 -0.63
CA HIS A 55 5.05 -11.43 -1.84
C HIS A 55 5.36 -12.19 -3.13
N GLY A 56 6.29 -13.12 -3.09
CA GLY A 56 6.61 -13.95 -4.27
C GLY A 56 7.44 -13.27 -5.34
N LEU A 57 7.83 -12.01 -5.16
CA LEU A 57 8.66 -11.31 -6.14
C LEU A 57 10.14 -11.61 -5.92
N THR A 58 10.89 -11.61 -7.02
CA THR A 58 12.34 -11.82 -7.02
C THR A 58 13.02 -10.68 -7.77
N ARG A 59 14.35 -10.62 -7.67
CA ARG A 59 15.14 -9.63 -8.41
C ARG A 59 14.86 -9.67 -9.91
N GLN A 60 14.66 -10.87 -10.45
CA GLN A 60 14.38 -11.04 -11.87
C GLN A 60 13.09 -10.35 -12.29
N ASP A 61 12.07 -10.34 -11.42
CA ASP A 61 10.78 -9.72 -11.72
C ASP A 61 10.88 -8.21 -11.85
N THR A 62 11.81 -7.57 -11.13
CA THR A 62 11.90 -6.10 -11.04
C THR A 62 13.18 -5.50 -11.59
N GLU A 63 14.09 -6.33 -12.18
CA GLU A 63 15.36 -5.79 -12.66
C GLU A 63 15.21 -4.79 -13.81
N ASP A 64 14.13 -4.93 -14.61
CA ASP A 64 13.82 -4.02 -15.71
C ASP A 64 12.63 -3.10 -15.40
N ALA A 65 12.17 -3.11 -14.16
CA ALA A 65 11.05 -2.26 -13.75
C ALA A 65 11.51 -0.80 -13.58
N PRO A 66 10.59 0.16 -13.69
CA PRO A 66 10.92 1.57 -13.46
C PRO A 66 11.32 1.82 -12.01
N ILE A 67 12.16 2.82 -11.79
CA ILE A 67 12.54 3.26 -10.46
C ILE A 67 11.37 4.05 -9.83
N PHE A 68 11.41 4.21 -8.51
CA PHE A 68 10.31 4.84 -7.78
C PHE A 68 9.89 6.22 -8.32
N PRO A 69 10.81 7.16 -8.64
CA PRO A 69 10.38 8.47 -9.15
C PRO A 69 9.52 8.41 -10.42
N GLU A 70 9.83 7.46 -11.31
CA GLU A 70 9.06 7.27 -12.54
C GLU A 70 7.66 6.74 -12.26
N VAL A 71 7.56 5.82 -11.29
CA VAL A 71 6.27 5.25 -10.86
C VAL A 71 5.43 6.32 -10.15
N TRP A 72 6.04 7.07 -9.24
CA TRP A 72 5.32 8.08 -8.46
C TRP A 72 4.78 9.20 -9.33
N LYS A 73 5.47 9.54 -10.40
CA LYS A 73 5.00 10.52 -11.38
C LYS A 73 3.66 10.14 -11.98
N GLN A 74 3.37 8.85 -12.08
CA GLN A 74 2.09 8.34 -12.57
C GLN A 74 1.02 8.31 -11.48
N ILE A 75 1.41 8.10 -10.24
CA ILE A 75 0.50 8.02 -9.10
C ILE A 75 0.04 9.42 -8.65
N GLU A 76 0.97 10.37 -8.63
CA GLU A 76 0.73 11.70 -8.07
C GLU A 76 -0.55 12.38 -8.58
N PRO A 77 -0.82 12.43 -9.90
CA PRO A 77 -2.06 13.05 -10.38
C PRO A 77 -3.32 12.29 -9.96
N LEU A 78 -3.23 10.98 -9.71
CA LEU A 78 -4.39 10.17 -9.30
C LEU A 78 -4.81 10.47 -7.86
N ILE A 79 -3.84 10.78 -6.99
CA ILE A 79 -4.08 10.97 -5.55
C ILE A 79 -4.17 12.44 -5.15
N GLU A 80 -4.11 13.35 -6.09
CA GLU A 80 -4.12 14.79 -5.81
C GLU A 80 -5.32 15.19 -4.95
N GLY A 81 -5.02 15.85 -3.82
CA GLY A 81 -6.05 16.32 -2.89
C GLY A 81 -6.68 15.25 -2.02
N LEU A 82 -6.24 14.00 -2.12
CA LEU A 82 -6.80 12.89 -1.34
C LEU A 82 -5.88 12.52 -0.17
N PRO A 83 -6.44 12.17 1.00
CA PRO A 83 -5.66 11.52 2.04
C PRO A 83 -5.31 10.09 1.62
N LEU A 84 -4.21 9.57 2.15
CA LEU A 84 -3.79 8.19 1.91
C LEU A 84 -4.27 7.32 3.08
N VAL A 85 -4.61 6.08 2.76
CA VAL A 85 -5.04 5.10 3.75
C VAL A 85 -4.24 3.82 3.52
N ALA A 86 -3.76 3.23 4.61
CA ALA A 86 -3.05 1.96 4.54
C ALA A 86 -3.44 1.09 5.74
N HIS A 87 -3.32 -0.22 5.57
CA HIS A 87 -3.53 -1.16 6.66
C HIS A 87 -2.18 -1.37 7.36
N ASN A 88 -2.02 -0.85 8.57
CA ASN A 88 -0.75 -0.68 9.26
C ASN A 88 0.08 0.42 8.60
N LYS A 89 -0.48 1.62 8.60
CA LYS A 89 0.08 2.78 7.89
C LYS A 89 1.53 3.12 8.28
N ALA A 90 1.95 2.74 9.50
CA ALA A 90 3.31 3.02 9.96
C ALA A 90 4.35 2.42 9.00
N PHE A 91 4.06 1.27 8.42
CA PHE A 91 4.94 0.66 7.42
C PHE A 91 4.94 1.45 6.12
N ASP A 92 3.78 1.62 5.50
CA ASP A 92 3.68 2.25 4.18
C ASP A 92 4.09 3.71 4.20
N GLU A 93 3.71 4.44 5.24
CA GLU A 93 4.13 5.83 5.42
C GLU A 93 5.64 5.93 5.57
N SER A 94 6.26 5.03 6.35
CA SER A 94 7.71 5.02 6.52
C SER A 94 8.45 4.69 5.22
N CYS A 95 7.91 3.76 4.43
CA CYS A 95 8.45 3.44 3.11
C CYS A 95 8.40 4.66 2.19
N LEU A 96 7.25 5.32 2.14
CA LEU A 96 7.06 6.48 1.27
C LEU A 96 8.00 7.62 1.63
N LYS A 97 8.11 7.94 2.92
CA LYS A 97 9.02 8.99 3.38
C LYS A 97 10.48 8.63 3.09
N ALA A 98 10.87 7.39 3.33
CA ALA A 98 12.25 6.93 3.13
C ALA A 98 12.64 6.98 1.65
N VAL A 99 11.77 6.54 0.75
CA VAL A 99 12.08 6.52 -0.67
C VAL A 99 12.10 7.93 -1.26
N PHE A 100 11.22 8.83 -0.80
CA PHE A 100 11.29 10.24 -1.19
C PHE A 100 12.65 10.85 -0.82
N ARG A 101 13.13 10.55 0.39
CA ARG A 101 14.43 11.05 0.86
C ARG A 101 15.57 10.49 0.03
N THR A 102 15.53 9.19 -0.27
CA THR A 102 16.59 8.52 -1.06
C THR A 102 16.73 9.13 -2.44
N TYR A 103 15.62 9.48 -3.08
CA TYR A 103 15.64 10.09 -4.41
C TYR A 103 15.61 11.63 -4.38
N GLN A 104 15.79 12.23 -3.20
CA GLN A 104 15.85 13.68 -3.03
C GLN A 104 14.60 14.40 -3.59
N MET A 105 13.45 13.80 -3.33
CA MET A 105 12.15 14.35 -3.72
C MET A 105 11.53 15.10 -2.54
N ASP A 106 10.81 16.18 -2.82
CA ASP A 106 10.10 16.93 -1.80
C ASP A 106 8.85 16.16 -1.37
N TYR A 107 8.77 15.84 -0.08
CA TYR A 107 7.64 15.08 0.46
C TYR A 107 6.50 16.04 0.85
N PRO A 108 5.28 15.90 0.26
CA PRO A 108 4.19 16.85 0.51
C PRO A 108 3.44 16.66 1.84
N ASP A 109 3.96 15.89 2.77
CA ASP A 109 3.30 15.59 4.05
C ASP A 109 1.89 15.04 3.86
N TYR A 110 1.76 13.99 3.05
CA TYR A 110 0.48 13.34 2.81
C TYR A 110 -0.21 12.95 4.12
N PRO A 111 -1.48 13.32 4.33
CA PRO A 111 -2.24 12.80 5.46
C PRO A 111 -2.41 11.29 5.32
N PHE A 112 -2.13 10.54 6.38
CA PHE A 112 -2.27 9.09 6.41
C PHE A 112 -3.26 8.66 7.48
N TYR A 113 -4.14 7.73 7.13
CA TYR A 113 -5.07 7.07 8.04
C TYR A 113 -4.80 5.57 8.04
N CYS A 114 -5.11 4.90 9.16
CA CYS A 114 -4.77 3.50 9.35
C CYS A 114 -6.02 2.64 9.60
N THR A 115 -6.32 1.75 8.68
CA THR A 115 -7.44 0.81 8.85
C THR A 115 -7.17 -0.24 9.92
N CYS A 116 -5.90 -0.61 10.15
CA CYS A 116 -5.56 -1.56 11.21
C CYS A 116 -5.89 -0.99 12.60
N ILE A 117 -5.50 0.25 12.87
CA ILE A 117 -5.81 0.91 14.14
C ILE A 117 -7.32 1.09 14.29
N ALA A 118 -7.98 1.56 13.23
CA ALA A 118 -9.44 1.75 13.24
C ALA A 118 -10.19 0.45 13.48
N SER A 119 -9.68 -0.68 12.94
CA SER A 119 -10.32 -1.98 13.10
C SER A 119 -10.35 -2.46 14.55
N ARG A 120 -9.37 -2.08 15.35
CA ARG A 120 -9.35 -2.47 16.77
C ARG A 120 -10.52 -1.87 17.53
N LYS A 121 -10.95 -0.70 17.13
CA LYS A 121 -12.11 -0.04 17.73
C LYS A 121 -13.42 -0.54 17.13
N ALA A 122 -13.46 -0.75 15.81
CA ALA A 122 -14.67 -1.18 15.11
C ALA A 122 -15.01 -2.66 15.36
N PHE A 123 -13.98 -3.50 15.47
CA PHE A 123 -14.14 -4.95 15.64
C PHE A 123 -13.31 -5.45 16.82
N PRO A 124 -13.64 -5.05 18.06
CA PRO A 124 -12.84 -5.44 19.24
C PRO A 124 -12.81 -6.94 19.49
N GLU A 125 -13.81 -7.68 18.98
CA GLU A 125 -13.91 -9.15 19.15
C GLU A 125 -13.27 -9.93 18.01
N ALA A 126 -12.62 -9.27 17.05
CA ALA A 126 -12.00 -9.97 15.93
C ALA A 126 -10.86 -10.87 16.42
N GLU A 127 -10.70 -12.01 15.76
CA GLU A 127 -9.65 -12.99 16.05
C GLU A 127 -8.25 -12.33 15.99
N ASN A 128 -8.04 -11.48 15.00
CA ASN A 128 -6.86 -10.63 14.86
C ASN A 128 -7.25 -9.44 14.00
N HIS A 129 -6.31 -8.51 13.78
CA HIS A 129 -6.56 -7.32 12.98
C HIS A 129 -5.71 -7.28 11.71
N GLN A 130 -5.38 -8.48 11.20
CA GLN A 130 -4.70 -8.62 9.93
C GLN A 130 -5.64 -8.23 8.78
N LEU A 131 -5.05 -7.81 7.68
CA LEU A 131 -5.79 -7.31 6.53
C LEU A 131 -6.87 -8.28 6.06
N HIS A 132 -6.50 -9.56 5.85
CA HIS A 132 -7.45 -10.55 5.34
C HIS A 132 -8.60 -10.83 6.31
N THR A 133 -8.34 -10.79 7.61
CA THR A 133 -9.37 -11.02 8.63
C THR A 133 -10.38 -9.87 8.64
N ILE A 134 -9.90 -8.65 8.67
CA ILE A 134 -10.77 -7.47 8.75
C ILE A 134 -11.50 -7.23 7.43
N SER A 135 -10.85 -7.45 6.29
CA SER A 135 -11.53 -7.30 5.00
C SER A 135 -12.69 -8.29 4.86
N GLU A 136 -12.53 -9.51 5.34
CA GLU A 136 -13.60 -10.52 5.36
C GLU A 136 -14.80 -10.04 6.19
N LEU A 137 -14.54 -9.46 7.35
CA LEU A 137 -15.59 -8.88 8.19
C LEU A 137 -16.32 -7.71 7.50
N CYS A 138 -15.64 -7.03 6.58
CA CYS A 138 -16.21 -5.93 5.79
C CYS A 138 -16.82 -6.41 4.46
N GLY A 139 -16.91 -7.72 4.25
CA GLY A 139 -17.54 -8.29 3.05
C GLY A 139 -16.63 -8.42 1.85
N TYR A 140 -15.33 -8.35 2.03
CA TYR A 140 -14.35 -8.50 0.95
C TYR A 140 -13.46 -9.72 1.21
N HIS A 141 -13.52 -10.71 0.32
CA HIS A 141 -12.67 -11.90 0.40
C HIS A 141 -11.35 -11.65 -0.34
N LEU A 142 -10.25 -11.60 0.42
CA LEU A 142 -8.91 -11.34 -0.12
C LEU A 142 -8.27 -12.65 -0.59
N GLU A 143 -8.15 -12.84 -1.91
CA GLU A 143 -7.59 -14.05 -2.51
C GLU A 143 -6.08 -13.96 -2.72
N ASN A 144 -5.58 -12.84 -3.23
CA ASN A 144 -4.17 -12.65 -3.56
C ASN A 144 -3.45 -11.84 -2.47
N HIS A 145 -3.50 -12.34 -1.22
CA HIS A 145 -2.85 -11.66 -0.10
C HIS A 145 -1.36 -11.48 -0.40
N HIS A 146 -0.82 -10.30 -0.05
CA HIS A 146 0.55 -9.83 -0.34
C HIS A 146 0.81 -9.47 -1.81
N HIS A 147 -0.22 -9.41 -2.63
CA HIS A 147 -0.15 -8.70 -3.91
C HIS A 147 -0.58 -7.25 -3.64
N ALA A 148 0.28 -6.27 -3.97
CA ALA A 148 0.08 -4.90 -3.54
C ALA A 148 -1.27 -4.30 -3.96
N LEU A 149 -1.73 -4.58 -5.18
CA LEU A 149 -3.03 -4.06 -5.63
C LEU A 149 -4.20 -4.74 -4.90
N ALA A 150 -4.14 -6.05 -4.72
CA ALA A 150 -5.18 -6.78 -4.00
C ALA A 150 -5.26 -6.30 -2.55
N ASP A 151 -4.12 -6.08 -1.92
CA ASP A 151 -4.05 -5.58 -0.54
C ASP A 151 -4.57 -4.15 -0.43
N ALA A 152 -4.26 -3.29 -1.40
CA ALA A 152 -4.79 -1.93 -1.45
C ALA A 152 -6.32 -1.93 -1.64
N GLU A 153 -6.85 -2.83 -2.46
CA GLU A 153 -8.29 -2.97 -2.66
C GLU A 153 -8.99 -3.43 -1.38
N ALA A 154 -8.43 -4.42 -0.70
CA ALA A 154 -8.96 -4.88 0.58
C ALA A 154 -8.96 -3.73 1.61
N CYS A 155 -7.88 -2.95 1.66
CA CYS A 155 -7.78 -1.78 2.52
C CYS A 155 -8.86 -0.75 2.18
N ALA A 156 -9.13 -0.52 0.90
CA ALA A 156 -10.17 0.41 0.46
C ALA A 156 -11.56 -0.03 0.93
N TRP A 157 -11.86 -1.31 0.86
CA TRP A 157 -13.12 -1.85 1.35
C TRP A 157 -13.28 -1.64 2.85
N ILE A 158 -12.23 -1.88 3.62
CA ILE A 158 -12.25 -1.65 5.06
C ILE A 158 -12.46 -0.15 5.35
N ALA A 159 -11.71 0.72 4.70
CA ALA A 159 -11.77 2.16 4.95
C ALA A 159 -13.17 2.74 4.64
N ARG A 160 -13.84 2.23 3.62
CA ARG A 160 -15.22 2.62 3.29
C ARG A 160 -16.19 2.32 4.44
N GLU A 161 -15.95 1.24 5.15
CA GLU A 161 -16.86 0.77 6.22
C GLU A 161 -16.56 1.41 7.57
N ILE A 162 -15.29 1.61 7.93
CA ILE A 162 -14.94 1.95 9.31
C ILE A 162 -14.16 3.26 9.49
N LEU A 163 -13.81 3.94 8.42
CA LEU A 163 -13.13 5.25 8.50
C LEU A 163 -14.01 6.41 8.07
#